data_67a62fab916f11ee7c076993dfb78169
#
_entry.id   67a62fab916f11ee7c076993dfb78169
#
_cell.length_a   1.000
_cell.length_b   1.000
_cell.length_c   1.000
_cell.angle_alpha   90.00
_cell.angle_beta   90.00
_cell.angle_gamma   90.00
#
_symmetry.space_group_name_H-M   'P 1'
#
loop_
_entity.id
_entity.type
_entity.pdbx_description
1 polymer ?
#
loop_
_entity_poly.entity_id
_entity_poly.type
_entity_poly.pdbx_seq_one_letter_code
_entity_poly.pdbx_strand_id
1 'polypeptide(L)'
;MDTRITEEHISEVIDCTICYVFPGTTHTVCVLTLKNGFTVTGESACIVPENFDADRGREVALGKARDKVRMLEAYLTRQRIYETAQNTPQPAQEENAQ
;
A
#
# COMPACT_ATOMS: atom_id res chain seq x y z
N MET A 1 -20.97 -3.37 6.75
CA MET A 1 -19.54 -3.63 6.58
C MET A 1 -18.77 -2.33 6.50
N ASP A 2 -17.74 -2.21 7.29
CA ASP A 2 -16.89 -1.03 7.24
C ASP A 2 -15.88 -1.21 6.11
N THR A 3 -15.93 -0.34 5.12
CA THR A 3 -15.05 -0.45 3.95
C THR A 3 -13.90 0.55 3.99
N ARG A 4 -13.75 1.29 5.10
CA ARG A 4 -12.66 2.24 5.19
C ARG A 4 -11.35 1.52 5.42
N ILE A 5 -10.31 2.03 4.77
CA ILE A 5 -8.96 1.51 4.95
C ILE A 5 -8.24 2.46 5.89
N THR A 6 -8.15 2.09 7.16
CA THR A 6 -7.53 2.93 8.18
C THR A 6 -6.03 2.67 8.25
N GLU A 7 -5.31 3.58 8.88
CA GLU A 7 -3.87 3.36 9.11
C GLU A 7 -3.63 2.14 9.97
N GLU A 8 -4.53 1.86 10.90
CA GLU A 8 -4.42 0.66 11.72
C GLU A 8 -4.56 -0.59 10.88
N HIS A 9 -5.51 -0.58 9.95
CA HIS A 9 -5.70 -1.71 9.06
C HIS A 9 -4.45 -1.95 8.22
N ILE A 10 -3.86 -0.87 7.69
CA ILE A 10 -2.65 -0.98 6.89
C ILE A 10 -1.53 -1.58 7.73
N SER A 11 -1.38 -1.13 8.98
CA SER A 11 -0.34 -1.66 9.85
C SER A 11 -0.55 -3.15 10.14
N GLU A 12 -1.80 -3.58 10.23
CA GLU A 12 -2.09 -4.98 10.52
C GLU A 12 -1.71 -5.92 9.40
N VAL A 13 -1.74 -5.46 8.15
CA VAL A 13 -1.40 -6.34 7.04
C VAL A 13 0.09 -6.34 6.73
N ILE A 14 0.87 -5.48 7.37
CA ILE A 14 2.32 -5.41 7.16
C ILE A 14 3.00 -6.36 8.15
N ASP A 15 3.83 -7.25 7.62
CA ASP A 15 4.58 -8.18 8.44
C ASP A 15 5.96 -7.65 8.78
N CYS A 16 6.64 -7.02 7.83
CA CYS A 16 8.01 -6.59 8.02
C CYS A 16 8.28 -5.31 7.26
N THR A 17 9.08 -4.42 7.85
CA THR A 17 9.48 -3.16 7.23
C THR A 17 10.99 -3.07 7.25
N ILE A 18 11.61 -2.88 6.09
CA ILE A 18 13.04 -2.69 5.98
C ILE A 18 13.28 -1.47 5.12
N CYS A 19 14.05 -0.52 5.65
CA CYS A 19 14.41 0.69 4.91
C CYS A 19 15.92 0.76 4.81
N TYR A 20 16.41 1.20 3.66
CA TYR A 20 17.83 1.18 3.38
C TYR A 20 18.21 2.44 2.59
N VAL A 21 19.30 3.08 3.02
CA VAL A 21 19.87 4.21 2.30
C VAL A 21 21.07 3.67 1.53
N PHE A 22 21.08 3.86 0.22
CA PHE A 22 22.17 3.35 -0.60
C PHE A 22 23.43 4.18 -0.34
N PRO A 23 24.56 3.52 -0.04
CA PRO A 23 25.78 4.24 0.32
C PRO A 23 26.21 5.20 -0.79
N GLY A 24 26.66 6.40 -0.39
CA GLY A 24 27.10 7.40 -1.35
C GLY A 24 25.99 8.13 -2.05
N THR A 25 24.74 7.93 -1.64
CA THR A 25 23.61 8.57 -2.27
C THR A 25 22.68 9.14 -1.22
N THR A 26 21.68 9.92 -1.69
CA THR A 26 20.59 10.38 -0.82
C THR A 26 19.34 9.53 -1.00
N HIS A 27 19.49 8.36 -1.63
CA HIS A 27 18.34 7.52 -2.03
C HIS A 27 17.99 6.54 -0.94
N THR A 28 16.73 6.57 -0.49
CA THR A 28 16.21 5.65 0.52
C THR A 28 15.13 4.79 -0.11
N VAL A 29 15.18 3.49 0.15
CA VAL A 29 14.15 2.57 -0.31
C VAL A 29 13.60 1.85 0.91
N CYS A 30 12.28 1.81 1.05
CA CYS A 30 11.63 1.02 2.08
C CYS A 30 10.87 -0.11 1.41
N VAL A 31 11.05 -1.32 1.93
CA VAL A 31 10.34 -2.51 1.45
C VAL A 31 9.42 -2.97 2.55
N LEU A 32 8.15 -3.14 2.21
CA LEU A 32 7.18 -3.72 3.13
C LEU A 32 6.85 -5.11 2.64
N THR A 33 6.97 -6.08 3.53
CA THR A 33 6.51 -7.44 3.26
C THR A 33 5.17 -7.59 3.95
N LEU A 34 4.15 -7.96 3.19
CA LEU A 34 2.82 -8.13 3.74
C LEU A 34 2.68 -9.55 4.29
N LYS A 35 1.64 -9.77 5.09
CA LYS A 35 1.50 -11.07 5.77
C LYS A 35 1.29 -12.22 4.81
N ASN A 36 0.79 -11.94 3.60
CA ASN A 36 0.65 -13.00 2.61
C ASN A 36 1.91 -13.19 1.75
N GLY A 37 2.99 -12.47 2.07
CA GLY A 37 4.24 -12.62 1.34
C GLY A 37 4.44 -11.63 0.21
N PHE A 38 3.42 -10.88 -0.16
CA PHE A 38 3.55 -9.89 -1.22
C PHE A 38 4.40 -8.71 -0.72
N THR A 39 5.15 -8.08 -1.59
CA THR A 39 6.00 -6.96 -1.19
C THR A 39 5.67 -5.72 -2.00
N VAL A 40 5.85 -4.57 -1.36
CA VAL A 40 5.75 -3.27 -2.03
C VAL A 40 6.92 -2.43 -1.58
N THR A 41 7.27 -1.44 -2.40
CA THR A 41 8.39 -0.55 -2.08
C THR A 41 7.96 0.90 -2.21
N GLY A 42 8.66 1.75 -1.48
CA GLY A 42 8.58 3.18 -1.65
C GLY A 42 9.98 3.73 -1.62
N GLU A 43 10.21 4.87 -2.27
CA GLU A 43 11.55 5.45 -2.31
C GLU A 43 11.48 6.95 -2.24
N SER A 44 12.59 7.52 -1.79
CA SER A 44 12.75 8.96 -1.76
C SER A 44 14.21 9.29 -2.03
N ALA A 45 14.45 10.49 -2.53
CA ALA A 45 15.81 10.96 -2.77
C ALA A 45 15.82 12.46 -2.54
N CYS A 46 16.88 12.95 -1.88
CA CYS A 46 17.05 14.37 -1.65
C CYS A 46 17.85 14.95 -2.80
N ILE A 47 17.36 16.07 -3.38
CA ILE A 47 18.03 16.68 -4.53
C ILE A 47 19.35 17.31 -4.11
N VAL A 48 19.38 17.94 -2.94
CA VAL A 48 20.57 18.64 -2.45
C VAL A 48 21.20 17.77 -1.36
N PRO A 49 22.37 17.15 -1.63
CA PRO A 49 22.97 16.23 -0.66
C PRO A 49 23.21 16.84 0.72
N GLU A 50 23.55 18.13 0.77
CA GLU A 50 23.82 18.78 2.04
C GLU A 50 22.58 18.86 2.93
N ASN A 51 21.40 18.75 2.33
CA ASN A 51 20.15 18.80 3.09
C ASN A 51 19.61 17.41 3.40
N PHE A 52 20.37 16.36 3.10
CA PHE A 52 19.87 15.00 3.29
C PHE A 52 19.70 14.71 4.78
N ASP A 53 18.53 14.21 5.11
CA ASP A 53 18.17 13.78 6.46
C ASP A 53 17.65 12.35 6.32
N ALA A 54 18.38 11.40 6.88
CA ALA A 54 18.04 9.98 6.72
C ALA A 54 16.69 9.65 7.33
N ASP A 55 16.35 10.28 8.46
CA ASP A 55 15.06 10.02 9.09
C ASP A 55 13.92 10.54 8.22
N ARG A 56 14.10 11.71 7.61
CA ARG A 56 13.08 12.26 6.74
C ARG A 56 12.94 11.43 5.47
N GLY A 57 14.07 10.97 4.92
CA GLY A 57 14.05 10.13 3.72
C GLY A 57 13.31 8.84 3.99
N ARG A 58 13.56 8.23 5.15
CA ARG A 58 12.86 7.01 5.52
C ARG A 58 11.36 7.26 5.69
N GLU A 59 11.01 8.37 6.33
CA GLU A 59 9.60 8.71 6.53
C GLU A 59 8.87 8.85 5.21
N VAL A 60 9.47 9.56 4.25
CA VAL A 60 8.85 9.76 2.94
C VAL A 60 8.76 8.44 2.17
N ALA A 61 9.84 7.67 2.15
CA ALA A 61 9.86 6.40 1.44
C ALA A 61 8.83 5.42 2.03
N LEU A 62 8.78 5.36 3.36
CA LEU A 62 7.83 4.49 4.03
C LEU A 62 6.39 4.91 3.74
N GLY A 63 6.12 6.22 3.73
CA GLY A 63 4.79 6.72 3.42
C GLY A 63 4.34 6.30 2.03
N LYS A 64 5.26 6.35 1.06
CA LYS A 64 4.93 5.94 -0.30
C LYS A 64 4.65 4.45 -0.38
N ALA A 65 5.40 3.64 0.36
CA ALA A 65 5.16 2.21 0.38
C ALA A 65 3.80 1.89 1.02
N ARG A 66 3.47 2.59 2.11
CA ARG A 66 2.18 2.39 2.78
C ARG A 66 1.02 2.81 1.87
N ASP A 67 1.22 3.83 1.03
CA ASP A 67 0.18 4.22 0.08
C ASP A 67 -0.11 3.10 -0.91
N LYS A 68 0.91 2.34 -1.29
CA LYS A 68 0.69 1.19 -2.16
C LYS A 68 -0.10 0.09 -1.46
N VAL A 69 0.16 -0.13 -0.17
CA VAL A 69 -0.63 -1.09 0.60
C VAL A 69 -2.09 -0.63 0.66
N ARG A 70 -2.30 0.67 0.87
CA ARG A 70 -3.65 1.21 0.90
C ARG A 70 -4.39 0.92 -0.39
N MET A 71 -3.71 1.10 -1.53
CA MET A 71 -4.33 0.84 -2.83
C MET A 71 -4.67 -0.64 -2.99
N LEU A 72 -3.76 -1.52 -2.57
CA LEU A 72 -4.02 -2.96 -2.67
C LEU A 72 -5.20 -3.38 -1.80
N GLU A 73 -5.28 -2.83 -0.58
CA GLU A 73 -6.38 -3.17 0.32
C GLU A 73 -7.69 -2.61 -0.21
N ALA A 74 -7.65 -1.43 -0.82
CA ALA A 74 -8.85 -0.86 -1.42
C ALA A 74 -9.34 -1.73 -2.57
N TYR A 75 -8.42 -2.19 -3.42
CA TYR A 75 -8.79 -3.06 -4.52
C TYR A 75 -9.36 -4.38 -4.00
N LEU A 76 -8.71 -4.95 -2.99
CA LEU A 76 -9.16 -6.21 -2.42
C LEU A 76 -10.57 -6.08 -1.82
N THR A 77 -10.81 -4.97 -1.14
CA THR A 77 -12.13 -4.69 -0.57
C THR A 77 -13.17 -4.58 -1.67
N ARG A 78 -12.83 -3.87 -2.74
CA ARG A 78 -13.74 -3.72 -3.86
C ARG A 78 -14.03 -5.07 -4.52
N GLN A 79 -12.99 -5.91 -4.63
CA GLN A 79 -13.16 -7.22 -5.23
C GLN A 79 -14.09 -8.09 -4.38
N ARG A 80 -13.96 -8.02 -3.06
CA ARG A 80 -14.83 -8.77 -2.17
C ARG A 80 -16.28 -8.32 -2.29
N ILE A 81 -16.49 -7.02 -2.41
CA ILE A 81 -17.84 -6.49 -2.61
C ILE A 81 -18.41 -7.01 -3.91
N TYR A 82 -17.61 -6.99 -4.96
CA TYR A 82 -18.05 -7.48 -6.26
C TYR A 82 -18.43 -8.97 -6.19
N GLU A 83 -17.59 -9.79 -5.56
CA GLU A 83 -17.84 -11.22 -5.46
C GLU A 83 -19.08 -11.51 -4.64
N THR A 84 -19.29 -10.75 -3.57
CA THR A 84 -20.48 -10.92 -2.75
C THR A 84 -21.73 -10.62 -3.57
N ALA A 85 -21.69 -9.56 -4.37
CA ALA A 85 -22.82 -9.21 -5.20
C ALA A 85 -23.10 -10.29 -6.24
N GLN A 86 -22.06 -10.90 -6.78
CA GLN A 86 -22.23 -11.99 -7.76
C GLN A 86 -22.85 -13.21 -7.14
N ASN A 87 -22.59 -13.45 -5.85
CA ASN A 87 -23.12 -14.60 -5.18
C ASN A 87 -24.53 -14.40 -4.65
N THR A 88 -25.05 -13.18 -4.73
CA THR A 88 -26.38 -12.88 -4.23
C THR A 88 -27.36 -12.90 -5.41
N PRO A 89 -28.50 -13.55 -5.29
CA PRO A 89 -29.47 -13.54 -6.40
C PRO A 89 -29.87 -12.12 -6.76
N GLN A 90 -29.81 -11.79 -8.04
CA GLN A 90 -30.10 -10.47 -8.51
C GLN A 90 -31.30 -10.54 -9.43
N PRO A 91 -32.41 -9.88 -9.11
CA PRO A 91 -33.54 -9.91 -10.03
C PRO A 91 -33.22 -9.00 -11.19
N ALA A 92 -33.33 -9.50 -12.31
CA ALA A 92 -33.49 -8.75 -13.54
C ALA A 92 -32.44 -7.78 -13.94
N GLN A 93 -31.61 -7.30 -13.07
CA GLN A 93 -30.75 -6.25 -13.50
C GLN A 93 -29.65 -6.71 -14.35
N GLU A 94 -29.42 -7.96 -14.40
CA GLU A 94 -28.33 -8.42 -15.20
C GLU A 94 -28.51 -8.14 -16.63
N GLU A 95 -29.69 -7.90 -17.07
CA GLU A 95 -29.81 -7.73 -18.47
C GLU A 95 -29.22 -6.45 -18.93
N ASN A 96 -29.02 -5.52 -18.05
CA ASN A 96 -28.46 -4.34 -18.57
C ASN A 96 -27.02 -4.30 -18.43
N ALA A 97 -26.56 -5.23 -17.99
CA ALA A 97 -25.22 -5.22 -17.87
C ALA A 97 -24.60 -5.05 -19.11
N GLN A 98 -24.37 -4.60 -19.51
CA GLN A 98 -23.84 -4.68 -20.66
C GLN A 98 -23.38 -3.97 -21.11
#